data_928de8aba30124282a51b98b98bf9b23
#
_entry.id   928de8aba30124282a51b98b98bf9b23
#
_cell.length_a   1.000
_cell.length_b   1.000
_cell.length_c   1.000
_cell.angle_alpha   90.00
_cell.angle_beta   90.00
_cell.angle_gamma   90.00
#
_symmetry.space_group_name_H-M   'P 1'
#
loop_
_entity.id
_entity.type
_entity.pdbx_description
1 polymer ?
#
loop_
_entity_poly.entity_id
_entity_poly.type
_entity_poly.pdbx_seq_one_letter_code
_entity_poly.pdbx_strand_id
1 'polypeptide(L)'
;MSVLLETPYGTRDFLPREAAAKRAIENKLAKLFLEFGYEEVVTPTMEFLETLKISGGVESDLFKMFDQNNRTLALHHELTTPIARLVSSRLKDSPLPLKLSYNTSVFRFRKNQPERQCEFYQAGVELLGASNAFADAEIIALAAQSLKVAGLKDFTICLGQVEFSNGLMEENNLSPAVKSEIKNAIERHNIVELEKIVDALNFEKSAAD
;
A
#
# COMPACT_ATOMS: atom_id res chain seq x y z
N MET A 1 -23.47 26.72 5.91
CA MET A 1 -23.01 26.37 7.28
C MET A 1 -21.71 27.09 7.57
N SER A 2 -21.43 27.41 8.84
CA SER A 2 -20.16 28.05 9.21
C SER A 2 -19.02 27.02 9.10
N VAL A 3 -17.89 27.39 8.52
CA VAL A 3 -16.64 26.57 8.41
C VAL A 3 -16.22 26.00 9.78
N LEU A 4 -16.62 26.67 10.88
CA LEU A 4 -16.33 26.22 12.26
C LEU A 4 -17.02 24.91 12.66
N LEU A 5 -18.01 24.43 11.91
CA LEU A 5 -18.77 23.22 12.22
C LEU A 5 -18.57 22.11 11.16
N GLU A 6 -17.68 22.33 10.20
CA GLU A 6 -17.40 21.38 9.11
C GLU A 6 -16.06 20.66 9.33
N THR A 7 -16.02 19.38 8.96
CA THR A 7 -14.73 18.66 8.87
C THR A 7 -14.01 19.05 7.57
N PRO A 8 -12.67 19.03 7.53
CA PRO A 8 -11.93 19.25 6.30
C PRO A 8 -12.33 18.24 5.21
N TYR A 9 -12.18 18.65 3.95
CA TYR A 9 -12.50 17.79 2.80
C TYR A 9 -11.83 16.41 2.90
N GLY A 10 -12.62 15.36 2.68
CA GLY A 10 -12.12 13.98 2.71
C GLY A 10 -11.79 13.44 4.10
N THR A 11 -12.21 14.13 5.16
CA THR A 11 -12.13 13.66 6.54
C THR A 11 -13.53 13.50 7.14
N ARG A 12 -13.64 12.74 8.23
CA ARG A 12 -14.89 12.58 8.96
C ARG A 12 -14.66 12.36 10.44
N ASP A 13 -15.66 12.69 11.23
CA ASP A 13 -15.74 12.29 12.63
C ASP A 13 -16.24 10.84 12.76
N PHE A 14 -15.72 10.13 13.74
CA PHE A 14 -16.25 8.85 14.20
C PHE A 14 -17.05 9.07 15.48
N LEU A 15 -18.35 8.84 15.43
CA LEU A 15 -19.19 8.91 16.60
C LEU A 15 -18.88 7.76 17.58
N PRO A 16 -19.29 7.83 18.86
CA PRO A 16 -18.87 6.87 19.88
C PRO A 16 -19.03 5.40 19.51
N ARG A 17 -20.13 5.03 18.85
CA ARG A 17 -20.37 3.63 18.43
C ARG A 17 -19.40 3.21 17.30
N GLU A 18 -19.18 4.07 16.33
CA GLU A 18 -18.25 3.82 15.22
C GLU A 18 -16.79 3.77 15.73
N ALA A 19 -16.41 4.70 16.61
CA ALA A 19 -15.09 4.73 17.22
C ALA A 19 -14.81 3.46 18.03
N ALA A 20 -15.81 2.97 18.80
CA ALA A 20 -15.70 1.72 19.52
C ALA A 20 -15.55 0.50 18.60
N ALA A 21 -16.33 0.45 17.51
CA ALA A 21 -16.23 -0.63 16.52
C ALA A 21 -14.88 -0.63 15.81
N LYS A 22 -14.40 0.55 15.39
CA LYS A 22 -13.06 0.73 14.81
C LYS A 22 -11.98 0.22 15.77
N ARG A 23 -11.99 0.68 17.03
CA ARG A 23 -11.03 0.26 18.04
C ARG A 23 -11.06 -1.25 18.30
N ALA A 24 -12.22 -1.87 18.28
CA ALA A 24 -12.36 -3.31 18.44
C ALA A 24 -11.69 -4.09 17.27
N ILE A 25 -11.78 -3.59 16.05
CA ILE A 25 -11.09 -4.18 14.89
C ILE A 25 -9.58 -4.00 15.02
N GLU A 26 -9.11 -2.80 15.33
CA GLU A 26 -7.70 -2.48 15.52
C GLU A 26 -7.06 -3.39 16.56
N ASN A 27 -7.72 -3.56 17.71
CA ASN A 27 -7.23 -4.44 18.80
C ASN A 27 -7.14 -5.91 18.36
N LYS A 28 -8.10 -6.40 17.58
CA LYS A 28 -8.06 -7.76 17.04
C LYS A 28 -6.89 -7.96 16.07
N LEU A 29 -6.66 -6.99 15.19
CA LEU A 29 -5.56 -7.03 14.24
C LEU A 29 -4.20 -6.95 14.95
N ALA A 30 -4.03 -6.03 15.89
CA ALA A 30 -2.81 -5.90 16.67
C ALA A 30 -2.49 -7.20 17.44
N LYS A 31 -3.50 -7.82 18.06
CA LYS A 31 -3.35 -9.12 18.71
C LYS A 31 -2.93 -10.21 17.74
N LEU A 32 -3.57 -10.30 16.57
CA LEU A 32 -3.22 -11.28 15.54
C LEU A 32 -1.78 -11.09 15.07
N PHE A 33 -1.35 -9.86 14.80
CA PHE A 33 0.01 -9.56 14.36
C PHE A 33 1.04 -9.99 15.41
N LEU A 34 0.76 -9.71 16.69
CA LEU A 34 1.62 -10.15 17.79
C LEU A 34 1.69 -11.69 17.87
N GLU A 35 0.58 -12.42 17.68
CA GLU A 35 0.54 -13.88 17.66
C GLU A 35 1.37 -14.50 16.52
N PHE A 36 1.53 -13.76 15.39
CA PHE A 36 2.44 -14.12 14.30
C PHE A 36 3.89 -13.66 14.53
N GLY A 37 4.17 -13.01 15.66
CA GLY A 37 5.51 -12.54 16.04
C GLY A 37 5.88 -11.18 15.47
N TYR A 38 4.92 -10.38 15.03
CA TYR A 38 5.15 -9.00 14.57
C TYR A 38 5.05 -8.03 15.73
N GLU A 39 6.07 -7.21 15.91
CA GLU A 39 6.14 -6.17 16.93
C GLU A 39 5.67 -4.83 16.39
N GLU A 40 4.83 -4.13 17.15
CA GLU A 40 4.29 -2.85 16.71
C GLU A 40 5.34 -1.75 16.75
N VAL A 41 5.38 -0.96 15.67
CA VAL A 41 6.18 0.26 15.57
C VAL A 41 5.29 1.45 15.26
N VAL A 42 5.69 2.61 15.77
CA VAL A 42 5.01 3.88 15.52
C VAL A 42 6.01 4.85 14.89
N THR A 43 5.72 5.29 13.67
CA THR A 43 6.49 6.32 12.97
C THR A 43 5.78 7.69 13.08
N PRO A 44 6.50 8.79 12.95
CA PRO A 44 5.86 10.12 12.87
C PRO A 44 4.84 10.19 11.74
N THR A 45 3.75 10.90 11.96
CA THR A 45 2.73 11.17 10.93
C THR A 45 3.27 12.02 9.78
N MET A 46 4.28 12.86 10.09
CA MET A 46 4.96 13.72 9.11
C MET A 46 6.34 13.16 8.79
N GLU A 47 6.67 13.13 7.51
CA GLU A 47 7.98 12.77 6.98
C GLU A 47 8.51 13.90 6.10
N PHE A 48 9.83 13.91 5.85
CA PHE A 48 10.37 14.76 4.81
C PHE A 48 9.86 14.31 3.44
N LEU A 49 9.50 15.27 2.58
CA LEU A 49 8.99 14.99 1.25
C LEU A 49 9.96 14.10 0.45
N GLU A 50 11.26 14.34 0.58
CA GLU A 50 12.31 13.58 -0.08
C GLU A 50 12.28 12.10 0.32
N THR A 51 11.99 11.80 1.58
CA THR A 51 11.84 10.42 2.07
C THR A 51 10.68 9.72 1.38
N LEU A 52 9.51 10.38 1.30
CA LEU A 52 8.31 9.79 0.70
C LEU A 52 8.42 9.64 -0.83
N LYS A 53 9.26 10.44 -1.50
CA LYS A 53 9.50 10.30 -2.94
C LYS A 53 10.26 9.02 -3.31
N ILE A 54 11.00 8.42 -2.38
CA ILE A 54 11.76 7.18 -2.63
C ILE A 54 10.83 6.02 -3.04
N SER A 55 9.61 5.96 -2.50
CA SER A 55 8.61 4.92 -2.83
C SER A 55 7.88 5.14 -4.16
N GLY A 56 8.21 6.19 -4.91
CA GLY A 56 7.55 6.50 -6.19
C GLY A 56 6.14 7.08 -6.05
N GLY A 57 5.75 7.54 -4.87
CA GLY A 57 4.47 8.21 -4.63
C GLY A 57 4.29 9.45 -5.53
N VAL A 58 3.09 9.63 -6.06
CA VAL A 58 2.77 10.80 -6.90
C VAL A 58 2.72 12.03 -6.01
N GLU A 59 3.63 12.96 -6.22
CA GLU A 59 3.78 14.17 -5.38
C GLU A 59 2.50 15.02 -5.28
N SER A 60 1.63 14.95 -6.29
CA SER A 60 0.32 15.63 -6.30
C SER A 60 -0.67 15.09 -5.27
N ASP A 61 -0.45 13.86 -4.79
CA ASP A 61 -1.36 13.15 -3.90
C ASP A 61 -0.95 13.29 -2.42
N LEU A 62 0.07 14.10 -2.12
CA LEU A 62 0.58 14.31 -0.78
C LEU A 62 0.06 15.63 -0.18
N PHE A 63 -0.34 15.59 1.09
CA PHE A 63 -0.56 16.77 1.90
C PHE A 63 0.77 17.33 2.37
N LYS A 64 1.15 18.51 1.87
CA LYS A 64 2.45 19.14 2.11
C LYS A 64 2.34 20.32 3.06
N MET A 65 3.40 20.52 3.85
CA MET A 65 3.57 21.64 4.76
C MET A 65 5.05 22.01 4.89
N PHE A 66 5.35 23.10 5.54
CA PHE A 66 6.72 23.54 5.81
C PHE A 66 7.02 23.48 7.30
N ASP A 67 8.23 23.05 7.66
CA ASP A 67 8.74 23.17 9.01
C ASP A 67 9.30 24.60 9.27
N GLN A 68 9.74 24.83 10.51
CA GLN A 68 10.30 26.14 10.91
C GLN A 68 11.59 26.51 10.16
N ASN A 69 12.25 25.56 9.50
CA ASN A 69 13.47 25.75 8.71
C ASN A 69 13.18 25.80 7.20
N ASN A 70 11.91 25.97 6.80
CA ASN A 70 11.48 25.98 5.40
C ASN A 70 11.71 24.67 4.63
N ARG A 71 11.86 23.53 5.33
CA ARG A 71 11.95 22.23 4.69
C ARG A 71 10.55 21.70 4.43
N THR A 72 10.35 21.07 3.28
CA THR A 72 9.05 20.51 2.93
C THR A 72 8.84 19.18 3.64
N LEU A 73 7.74 19.13 4.40
CA LEU A 73 7.19 17.93 5.03
C LEU A 73 5.96 17.49 4.27
N ALA A 74 5.59 16.22 4.42
CA ALA A 74 4.28 15.74 3.98
C ALA A 74 3.72 14.72 4.99
N LEU A 75 2.39 14.60 5.03
CA LEU A 75 1.75 13.52 5.76
C LEU A 75 2.01 12.22 5.03
N HIS A 76 2.31 11.17 5.76
CA HIS A 76 2.60 9.86 5.18
C HIS A 76 1.36 9.28 4.47
N HIS A 77 1.53 8.83 3.24
CA HIS A 77 0.48 8.26 2.41
C HIS A 77 0.44 6.72 2.46
N GLU A 78 1.44 6.12 3.08
CA GLU A 78 1.65 4.68 3.34
C GLU A 78 2.70 4.53 4.44
N LEU A 79 2.94 3.32 4.93
CA LEU A 79 3.84 3.07 6.06
C LEU A 79 5.14 2.35 5.70
N THR A 80 5.21 1.70 4.54
CA THR A 80 6.41 0.94 4.12
C THR A 80 7.65 1.84 4.09
N THR A 81 7.56 3.02 3.49
CA THR A 81 8.69 3.98 3.42
C THR A 81 9.09 4.54 4.78
N PRO A 82 8.17 5.02 5.64
CA PRO A 82 8.50 5.40 7.01
C PRO A 82 9.15 4.28 7.83
N ILE A 83 8.68 3.05 7.69
CA ILE A 83 9.25 1.89 8.39
C ILE A 83 10.63 1.54 7.81
N ALA A 84 10.81 1.56 6.50
CA ALA A 84 12.12 1.36 5.88
C ALA A 84 13.14 2.40 6.38
N ARG A 85 12.74 3.68 6.49
CA ARG A 85 13.57 4.74 7.09
C ARG A 85 13.88 4.43 8.56
N LEU A 86 12.88 4.00 9.35
CA LEU A 86 13.06 3.61 10.75
C LEU A 86 14.10 2.49 10.87
N VAL A 87 13.94 1.42 10.09
CA VAL A 87 14.86 0.27 10.08
C VAL A 87 16.26 0.70 9.70
N SER A 88 16.42 1.45 8.59
CA SER A 88 17.72 1.92 8.12
C SER A 88 18.45 2.84 9.10
N SER A 89 17.72 3.57 9.94
CA SER A 89 18.30 4.54 10.87
C SER A 89 18.44 4.04 12.31
N ARG A 90 17.55 3.14 12.76
CA ARG A 90 17.46 2.74 14.18
C ARG A 90 17.62 1.24 14.42
N LEU A 91 17.31 0.41 13.43
CA LEU A 91 17.30 -1.04 13.54
C LEU A 91 18.28 -1.71 12.55
N LYS A 92 19.19 -0.94 11.95
CA LYS A 92 20.15 -1.42 10.93
C LYS A 92 21.04 -2.58 11.41
N ASP A 93 21.33 -2.62 12.70
CA ASP A 93 22.18 -3.63 13.33
C ASP A 93 21.37 -4.75 14.01
N SER A 94 20.04 -4.72 13.87
CA SER A 94 19.15 -5.75 14.45
C SER A 94 19.20 -7.05 13.64
N PRO A 95 19.07 -8.21 14.28
CA PRO A 95 19.06 -9.48 13.58
C PRO A 95 17.86 -9.59 12.65
N LEU A 96 18.08 -10.18 11.48
CA LEU A 96 17.03 -10.48 10.51
C LEU A 96 16.49 -11.92 10.70
N PRO A 97 15.24 -12.20 10.34
CA PRO A 97 14.25 -11.27 9.79
C PRO A 97 13.63 -10.35 10.83
N LEU A 98 13.33 -9.11 10.44
CA LEU A 98 12.51 -8.20 11.24
C LEU A 98 11.05 -8.38 10.88
N LYS A 99 10.19 -8.53 11.88
CA LYS A 99 8.74 -8.62 11.76
C LYS A 99 8.13 -7.41 12.48
N LEU A 100 7.70 -6.42 11.70
CA LEU A 100 7.15 -5.18 12.22
C LEU A 100 5.69 -5.02 11.82
N SER A 101 4.88 -4.43 12.69
CA SER A 101 3.46 -4.14 12.42
C SER A 101 3.14 -2.69 12.72
N TYR A 102 2.04 -2.21 12.16
CA TYR A 102 1.55 -0.86 12.39
C TYR A 102 0.02 -0.79 12.30
N ASN A 103 -0.55 0.21 12.97
CA ASN A 103 -1.96 0.53 12.91
C ASN A 103 -2.14 2.04 13.07
N THR A 104 -2.38 2.77 11.99
CA THR A 104 -2.40 4.23 12.00
C THR A 104 -3.23 4.83 10.85
N SER A 105 -3.48 6.14 10.90
CA SER A 105 -4.04 6.89 9.78
C SER A 105 -3.00 7.08 8.68
N VAL A 106 -3.46 7.10 7.44
CA VAL A 106 -2.70 7.51 6.25
C VAL A 106 -3.47 8.56 5.46
N PHE A 107 -2.76 9.36 4.68
CA PHE A 107 -3.30 10.57 4.08
C PHE A 107 -3.00 10.61 2.59
N ARG A 108 -4.05 10.60 1.74
CA ARG A 108 -3.90 10.71 0.27
C ARG A 108 -4.84 11.76 -0.27
N PHE A 109 -4.29 12.79 -0.89
CA PHE A 109 -5.09 13.81 -1.56
C PHE A 109 -5.58 13.27 -2.91
N ARG A 110 -6.90 13.27 -3.13
CA ARG A 110 -7.50 12.77 -4.38
C ARG A 110 -8.44 13.82 -4.97
N LYS A 111 -7.89 14.63 -5.86
CA LYS A 111 -8.55 15.82 -6.43
C LYS A 111 -9.85 15.54 -7.18
N ASN A 112 -10.03 14.35 -7.76
CA ASN A 112 -11.14 14.06 -8.68
C ASN A 112 -12.07 12.92 -8.22
N GLN A 113 -12.10 12.62 -6.92
CA GLN A 113 -12.93 11.55 -6.37
C GLN A 113 -13.63 12.02 -5.10
N PRO A 114 -14.74 12.78 -5.24
CA PRO A 114 -15.39 13.46 -4.12
C PRO A 114 -15.92 12.53 -3.02
N GLU A 115 -16.10 11.24 -3.30
CA GLU A 115 -16.57 10.25 -2.31
C GLU A 115 -15.45 9.52 -1.57
N ARG A 116 -14.18 9.74 -1.93
CA ARG A 116 -13.06 9.07 -1.28
C ARG A 116 -12.50 9.89 -0.13
N GLN A 117 -12.31 9.20 0.99
CA GLN A 117 -11.63 9.78 2.15
C GLN A 117 -10.18 10.08 1.83
N CYS A 118 -9.73 11.28 2.24
CA CYS A 118 -8.32 11.68 2.19
C CYS A 118 -7.54 11.17 3.40
N GLU A 119 -8.21 11.01 4.53
CA GLU A 119 -7.72 10.33 5.73
C GLU A 119 -8.42 8.98 5.88
N PHE A 120 -7.65 7.90 5.97
CA PHE A 120 -8.18 6.55 6.22
C PHE A 120 -7.20 5.76 7.08
N TYR A 121 -7.67 4.65 7.65
CA TYR A 121 -6.90 3.85 8.58
C TYR A 121 -6.29 2.65 7.87
N GLN A 122 -5.03 2.38 8.18
CA GLN A 122 -4.29 1.26 7.64
C GLN A 122 -3.67 0.46 8.77
N ALA A 123 -3.89 -0.85 8.78
CA ALA A 123 -3.18 -1.80 9.60
C ALA A 123 -2.39 -2.73 8.67
N GLY A 124 -1.15 -3.03 9.02
CA GLY A 124 -0.30 -3.85 8.17
C GLY A 124 0.92 -4.38 8.89
N VAL A 125 1.67 -5.19 8.15
CA VAL A 125 2.93 -5.77 8.61
C VAL A 125 4.01 -5.60 7.56
N GLU A 126 5.26 -5.52 8.02
CA GLU A 126 6.46 -5.46 7.19
C GLU A 126 7.39 -6.60 7.62
N LEU A 127 7.66 -7.53 6.71
CA LEU A 127 8.61 -8.61 6.90
C LEU A 127 9.89 -8.31 6.11
N LEU A 128 10.96 -7.98 6.83
CA LEU A 128 12.22 -7.57 6.22
C LEU A 128 13.30 -8.63 6.43
N GLY A 129 14.05 -8.92 5.37
CA GLY A 129 15.19 -9.83 5.43
C GLY A 129 14.82 -11.31 5.30
N ALA A 130 13.61 -11.63 4.82
CA ALA A 130 13.21 -12.97 4.41
C ALA A 130 12.69 -12.93 2.97
N SER A 131 13.35 -13.70 2.07
CA SER A 131 13.01 -13.78 0.64
C SER A 131 12.85 -15.25 0.22
N ASN A 132 11.81 -15.90 0.73
CA ASN A 132 11.53 -17.30 0.40
C ASN A 132 10.02 -17.57 0.41
N ALA A 133 9.61 -18.68 -0.19
CA ALA A 133 8.21 -19.04 -0.34
C ALA A 133 7.44 -19.20 1.00
N PHE A 134 8.14 -19.49 2.11
CA PHE A 134 7.50 -19.55 3.43
C PHE A 134 7.14 -18.17 3.94
N ALA A 135 7.99 -17.15 3.69
CA ALA A 135 7.69 -15.76 4.01
C ALA A 135 6.47 -15.26 3.23
N ASP A 136 6.40 -15.53 1.93
CA ASP A 136 5.24 -15.19 1.09
C ASP A 136 3.98 -15.90 1.60
N ALA A 137 4.06 -17.20 1.90
CA ALA A 137 2.93 -17.96 2.44
C ALA A 137 2.46 -17.41 3.81
N GLU A 138 3.38 -16.99 4.68
CA GLU A 138 3.05 -16.38 5.97
C GLU A 138 2.26 -15.08 5.77
N ILE A 139 2.71 -14.19 4.88
CA ILE A 139 2.03 -12.92 4.60
C ILE A 139 0.63 -13.16 4.02
N ILE A 140 0.49 -14.10 3.09
CA ILE A 140 -0.82 -14.47 2.51
C ILE A 140 -1.75 -15.04 3.58
N ALA A 141 -1.25 -15.94 4.43
CA ALA A 141 -2.02 -16.51 5.52
C ALA A 141 -2.45 -15.45 6.53
N LEU A 142 -1.53 -14.52 6.88
CA LEU A 142 -1.81 -13.42 7.78
C LEU A 142 -2.86 -12.47 7.19
N ALA A 143 -2.79 -12.14 5.91
CA ALA A 143 -3.79 -11.34 5.22
C ALA A 143 -5.18 -12.00 5.30
N ALA A 144 -5.27 -13.31 5.02
CA ALA A 144 -6.52 -14.06 5.13
C ALA A 144 -7.08 -14.07 6.56
N GLN A 145 -6.21 -14.29 7.54
CA GLN A 145 -6.59 -14.27 8.95
C GLN A 145 -7.06 -12.88 9.41
N SER A 146 -6.39 -11.81 8.94
CA SER A 146 -6.75 -10.42 9.24
C SER A 146 -8.17 -10.10 8.80
N LEU A 147 -8.56 -10.51 7.60
CA LEU A 147 -9.93 -10.34 7.10
C LEU A 147 -10.94 -11.10 7.95
N LYS A 148 -10.63 -12.35 8.34
CA LYS A 148 -11.51 -13.16 9.20
C LYS A 148 -11.71 -12.54 10.58
N VAL A 149 -10.65 -12.11 11.26
CA VAL A 149 -10.77 -11.49 12.60
C VAL A 149 -11.42 -10.12 12.55
N ALA A 150 -11.30 -9.41 11.42
CA ALA A 150 -12.04 -8.17 11.17
C ALA A 150 -13.55 -8.41 10.96
N GLY A 151 -13.96 -9.65 10.66
CA GLY A 151 -15.36 -10.05 10.56
C GLY A 151 -15.87 -10.39 9.16
N LEU A 152 -14.99 -10.40 8.15
CA LEU A 152 -15.35 -10.85 6.79
C LEU A 152 -15.47 -12.37 6.76
N LYS A 153 -16.57 -12.86 6.23
CA LYS A 153 -16.84 -14.31 6.10
C LYS A 153 -16.46 -14.84 4.72
N ASP A 154 -16.82 -14.09 3.70
CA ASP A 154 -16.64 -14.47 2.30
C ASP A 154 -15.74 -13.46 1.60
N PHE A 155 -14.59 -13.90 1.12
CA PHE A 155 -13.63 -13.11 0.37
C PHE A 155 -12.74 -13.99 -0.49
N THR A 156 -12.17 -13.40 -1.53
CA THR A 156 -11.18 -14.04 -2.39
C THR A 156 -9.86 -13.27 -2.29
N ILE A 157 -8.74 -13.97 -2.16
CA ILE A 157 -7.41 -13.40 -2.26
C ILE A 157 -6.89 -13.66 -3.66
N CYS A 158 -6.61 -12.58 -4.39
CA CYS A 158 -5.97 -12.64 -5.69
C CYS A 158 -4.48 -12.38 -5.54
N LEU A 159 -3.64 -13.27 -6.11
CA LEU A 159 -2.20 -13.10 -6.13
C LEU A 159 -1.77 -12.63 -7.52
N GLY A 160 -0.99 -11.55 -7.56
CA GLY A 160 -0.33 -11.08 -8.76
C GLY A 160 1.17 -11.31 -8.68
N GLN A 161 1.77 -11.73 -9.80
CA GLN A 161 3.21 -11.90 -9.91
C GLN A 161 3.74 -11.09 -11.09
N VAL A 162 4.44 -10.01 -10.78
CA VAL A 162 4.95 -9.06 -11.80
C VAL A 162 6.01 -9.71 -12.68
N GLU A 163 6.84 -10.61 -12.12
CA GLU A 163 7.89 -11.30 -12.88
C GLU A 163 7.32 -12.23 -13.94
N PHE A 164 6.10 -12.76 -13.76
CA PHE A 164 5.44 -13.53 -14.80
C PHE A 164 5.20 -12.70 -16.06
N SER A 165 4.58 -11.52 -15.91
CA SER A 165 4.32 -10.62 -17.03
C SER A 165 5.62 -10.04 -17.62
N ASN A 166 6.61 -9.73 -16.78
CA ASN A 166 7.92 -9.28 -17.23
C ASN A 166 8.63 -10.36 -18.03
N GLY A 167 8.68 -11.59 -17.52
CA GLY A 167 9.29 -12.73 -18.20
C GLY A 167 8.66 -13.00 -19.57
N LEU A 168 7.32 -12.99 -19.65
CA LEU A 168 6.60 -13.17 -20.92
C LEU A 168 6.95 -12.06 -21.92
N MET A 169 7.03 -10.81 -21.48
CA MET A 169 7.41 -9.67 -22.33
C MET A 169 8.90 -9.72 -22.75
N GLU A 170 9.78 -10.30 -21.93
CA GLU A 170 11.20 -10.47 -22.26
C GLU A 170 11.41 -11.63 -23.24
N GLU A 171 10.76 -12.75 -23.02
CA GLU A 171 10.82 -13.93 -23.89
C GLU A 171 10.38 -13.57 -25.33
N ASN A 172 9.40 -12.69 -25.44
CA ASN A 172 8.92 -12.20 -26.74
C ASN A 172 9.69 -10.98 -27.26
N ASN A 173 10.81 -10.59 -26.64
CA ASN A 173 11.67 -9.48 -27.05
C ASN A 173 10.93 -8.15 -27.30
N LEU A 174 9.90 -7.84 -26.50
CA LEU A 174 9.11 -6.62 -26.67
C LEU A 174 9.95 -5.36 -26.41
N SER A 175 9.71 -4.34 -27.21
CA SER A 175 10.38 -3.04 -27.01
C SER A 175 9.98 -2.39 -25.67
N PRO A 176 10.84 -1.52 -25.09
CA PRO A 176 10.51 -0.82 -23.84
C PRO A 176 9.22 -0.01 -23.92
N ALA A 177 8.89 0.55 -25.08
CA ALA A 177 7.65 1.29 -25.29
C ALA A 177 6.42 0.38 -25.16
N VAL A 178 6.41 -0.76 -25.84
CA VAL A 178 5.33 -1.75 -25.79
C VAL A 178 5.20 -2.35 -24.38
N LYS A 179 6.31 -2.65 -23.73
CA LYS A 179 6.29 -3.13 -22.31
C LYS A 179 5.60 -2.11 -21.41
N SER A 180 5.84 -0.82 -21.62
CA SER A 180 5.20 0.25 -20.84
C SER A 180 3.70 0.35 -21.13
N GLU A 181 3.29 0.24 -22.39
CA GLU A 181 1.87 0.27 -22.79
C GLU A 181 1.10 -0.90 -22.18
N ILE A 182 1.64 -2.13 -22.27
CA ILE A 182 1.05 -3.33 -21.65
C ILE A 182 0.90 -3.16 -20.14
N LYS A 183 1.96 -2.71 -19.44
CA LYS A 183 1.92 -2.48 -18.00
C LYS A 183 0.85 -1.46 -17.62
N ASN A 184 0.75 -0.36 -18.36
CA ASN A 184 -0.26 0.67 -18.12
C ASN A 184 -1.69 0.13 -18.33
N ALA A 185 -1.90 -0.71 -19.36
CA ALA A 185 -3.20 -1.33 -19.62
C ALA A 185 -3.61 -2.29 -18.50
N ILE A 186 -2.65 -3.10 -18.00
CA ILE A 186 -2.85 -4.02 -16.85
C ILE A 186 -3.18 -3.23 -15.58
N GLU A 187 -2.42 -2.18 -15.25
CA GLU A 187 -2.64 -1.35 -14.06
C GLU A 187 -4.02 -0.67 -14.06
N ARG A 188 -4.50 -0.30 -15.24
CA ARG A 188 -5.83 0.32 -15.42
C ARG A 188 -6.96 -0.69 -15.54
N HIS A 189 -6.66 -1.99 -15.49
CA HIS A 189 -7.62 -3.07 -15.78
C HIS A 189 -8.33 -2.89 -17.13
N ASN A 190 -7.65 -2.32 -18.13
CA ASN A 190 -8.18 -2.04 -19.46
C ASN A 190 -7.90 -3.22 -20.40
N ILE A 191 -8.73 -4.27 -20.29
CA ILE A 191 -8.61 -5.49 -21.07
C ILE A 191 -8.72 -5.21 -22.57
N VAL A 192 -9.61 -4.30 -22.97
CA VAL A 192 -9.81 -3.95 -24.41
C VAL A 192 -8.58 -3.31 -25.02
N GLU A 193 -7.87 -2.46 -24.26
CA GLU A 193 -6.61 -1.86 -24.71
C GLU A 193 -5.49 -2.89 -24.76
N LEU A 194 -5.44 -3.77 -23.74
CA LEU A 194 -4.47 -4.87 -23.70
C LEU A 194 -4.61 -5.80 -24.89
N GLU A 195 -5.83 -6.25 -25.23
CA GLU A 195 -6.11 -7.07 -26.42
C GLU A 195 -5.65 -6.40 -27.69
N LYS A 196 -5.94 -5.12 -27.90
CA LYS A 196 -5.50 -4.36 -29.08
C LYS A 196 -3.97 -4.32 -29.22
N ILE A 197 -3.26 -4.13 -28.10
CA ILE A 197 -1.79 -4.12 -28.11
C ILE A 197 -1.25 -5.52 -28.48
N VAL A 198 -1.80 -6.58 -27.89
CA VAL A 198 -1.39 -7.95 -28.11
C VAL A 198 -1.68 -8.38 -29.56
N ASP A 199 -2.86 -8.07 -30.11
CA ASP A 199 -3.24 -8.36 -31.50
C ASP A 199 -2.32 -7.65 -32.50
N ALA A 200 -1.90 -6.42 -32.20
CA ALA A 200 -0.99 -5.65 -33.05
C ALA A 200 0.43 -6.25 -33.10
N LEU A 201 0.81 -7.08 -32.11
CA LEU A 201 2.12 -7.70 -32.02
C LEU A 201 2.24 -9.00 -32.85
N ASN A 202 1.12 -9.50 -33.41
CA ASN A 202 1.07 -10.70 -34.24
C ASN A 202 1.81 -11.93 -33.63
N PHE A 203 1.60 -12.17 -32.33
CA PHE A 203 2.12 -13.38 -31.68
C PHE A 203 1.59 -14.65 -32.34
N GLU A 204 2.40 -15.71 -32.38
CA GLU A 204 1.88 -17.05 -32.67
C GLU A 204 0.83 -17.41 -31.60
N LYS A 205 -0.26 -18.05 -32.01
CA LYS A 205 -1.44 -18.33 -31.16
C LYS A 205 -1.15 -18.96 -29.79
N SER A 206 0.02 -19.57 -29.59
CA SER A 206 0.44 -20.23 -28.34
C SER A 206 0.94 -19.22 -27.26
N ALA A 207 1.16 -17.96 -27.64
CA ALA A 207 1.65 -16.91 -26.73
C ALA A 207 0.60 -15.82 -26.45
N ALA A 208 -0.59 -15.91 -27.05
CA ALA A 208 -1.67 -14.93 -26.94
C ALA A 208 -2.77 -15.33 -25.95
N ASP A 209 -2.84 -16.60 -25.54
CA ASP A 209 -3.73 -17.13 -24.51
C ASP A 209 -3.09 -17.07 -23.11
#